data_85b4d91d235973d5d0ed59af01f3e458
#
_entry.id   85b4d91d235973d5d0ed59af01f3e458
#
_cell.length_a   1.000
_cell.length_b   1.000
_cell.length_c   1.000
_cell.angle_alpha   90.00
_cell.angle_beta   90.00
_cell.angle_gamma   90.00
#
_symmetry.space_group_name_H-M   'P 1'
#
loop_
_entity.id
_entity.type
_entity.pdbx_description
1 polymer ?
#
loop_
_entity_poly.entity_id
_entity_poly.type
_entity_poly.pdbx_seq_one_letter_code
_entity_poly.pdbx_strand_id
1 'polypeptide(L)'
;CYVASRSPVANGGQLGWQPAGARKRRLRQGSRDRPCHVTNGSANRFFMDIQIIPVTAFEQNCSLLCCESSGRAAVVDPGGEPERVLAIAADAGVHLEKILVTHGHFDHVGAVGRMARDLALPIEGPHPADRFLLDTVPQWCGQFGFPPGEAFVPDRWLQDGDRVEFGDQQLEVRHCPGHTPGHVIFFHQAERAAIVGDVIFRGSIGRTDFPRGDHAALLASIRDRIWPLGDDVTLFPGHGPTTTVGEERAHNPFLQGPYG
;
A
#
# COMPACT_ATOMS: atom_id res chain seq x y z
N CYS A 1 11.53 -2.28 -3.18
CA CYS A 1 12.31 -1.91 -4.38
C CYS A 1 13.71 -2.53 -4.34
N TYR A 2 13.87 -3.68 -4.97
CA TYR A 2 15.18 -4.32 -5.11
C TYR A 2 15.91 -3.66 -6.29
N VAL A 3 16.96 -2.89 -6.02
CA VAL A 3 17.83 -2.31 -7.04
C VAL A 3 18.79 -3.42 -7.50
N ALA A 4 18.72 -3.83 -8.75
CA ALA A 4 19.63 -4.79 -9.35
C ALA A 4 21.01 -4.16 -9.56
N SER A 5 22.01 -4.54 -8.77
CA SER A 5 23.43 -4.30 -9.06
C SER A 5 24.03 -5.52 -9.75
N ARG A 6 24.78 -5.23 -10.83
CA ARG A 6 25.49 -6.21 -11.68
C ARG A 6 26.51 -7.02 -10.89
N SER A 7 26.52 -8.32 -11.10
CA SER A 7 27.56 -9.23 -10.61
C SER A 7 28.87 -9.08 -11.39
N PRO A 8 30.04 -9.15 -10.75
CA PRO A 8 31.26 -9.64 -11.36
C PRO A 8 31.52 -11.09 -10.96
N VAL A 9 32.12 -11.80 -11.93
CA VAL A 9 32.49 -13.21 -11.93
C VAL A 9 33.53 -13.53 -10.85
N ALA A 10 33.47 -14.74 -10.34
CA ALA A 10 34.23 -15.35 -9.27
C ALA A 10 35.77 -15.33 -9.49
N ASN A 11 36.48 -15.16 -8.37
CA ASN A 11 37.70 -15.93 -8.11
C ASN A 11 37.85 -16.18 -6.61
N GLY A 12 38.20 -17.42 -6.28
CA GLY A 12 38.16 -17.97 -4.94
C GLY A 12 39.21 -17.38 -3.99
N GLY A 13 38.77 -17.24 -2.72
CA GLY A 13 39.64 -16.88 -1.62
C GLY A 13 38.81 -16.84 -0.34
N GLN A 14 38.98 -17.86 0.51
CA GLN A 14 38.42 -17.87 1.87
C GLN A 14 39.04 -16.73 2.67
N LEU A 15 38.22 -15.79 3.16
CA LEU A 15 38.59 -14.90 4.26
C LEU A 15 37.43 -14.85 5.24
N GLY A 16 37.73 -15.24 6.48
CA GLY A 16 36.81 -15.30 7.60
C GLY A 16 36.24 -13.93 7.96
N TRP A 17 34.93 -13.88 8.08
CA TRP A 17 34.20 -12.72 8.54
C TRP A 17 34.17 -12.69 10.08
N GLN A 18 34.76 -11.64 10.68
CA GLN A 18 34.55 -11.31 12.10
C GLN A 18 33.57 -10.12 12.21
N PRO A 19 32.56 -10.18 13.07
CA PRO A 19 31.61 -9.08 13.22
C PRO A 19 32.24 -7.94 14.03
N ALA A 20 32.41 -6.78 13.42
CA ALA A 20 32.76 -5.55 14.09
C ALA A 20 31.60 -5.04 14.95
N GLY A 21 31.95 -4.62 16.18
CA GLY A 21 31.04 -4.27 17.26
C GLY A 21 29.93 -3.28 16.93
N ALA A 22 28.73 -3.66 17.29
CA ALA A 22 27.53 -2.85 17.22
C ALA A 22 27.60 -1.67 18.23
N ARG A 23 27.90 -0.47 17.76
CA ARG A 23 27.61 0.76 18.51
C ARG A 23 26.10 1.01 18.46
N LYS A 24 25.41 0.79 19.58
CA LYS A 24 24.01 1.20 19.78
C LYS A 24 23.88 2.71 19.62
N ARG A 25 23.53 3.20 18.44
CA ARG A 25 22.96 4.54 18.28
C ARG A 25 21.53 4.49 18.81
N ARG A 26 21.28 5.18 19.94
CA ARG A 26 19.92 5.52 20.35
C ARG A 26 19.31 6.41 19.28
N LEU A 27 18.48 5.83 18.43
CA LEU A 27 17.54 6.61 17.61
C LEU A 27 16.54 7.23 18.59
N ARG A 28 16.48 8.54 18.60
CA ARG A 28 15.39 9.26 19.28
C ARG A 28 14.10 8.86 18.60
N GLN A 29 13.26 8.11 19.30
CA GLN A 29 11.86 7.91 18.94
C GLN A 29 11.19 9.28 18.95
N GLY A 30 10.86 9.77 17.78
CA GLY A 30 10.15 11.02 17.56
C GLY A 30 9.00 10.80 16.59
N SER A 31 7.98 10.13 17.05
CA SER A 31 6.56 10.42 16.83
C SER A 31 5.80 9.47 17.75
N ARG A 32 5.14 10.05 18.71
CA ARG A 32 4.31 9.31 19.66
C ARG A 32 3.16 8.75 18.86
N ASP A 33 2.98 7.42 18.93
CA ASP A 33 1.75 6.74 18.58
C ASP A 33 0.60 7.49 19.26
N ARG A 34 -0.16 8.23 18.49
CA ARG A 34 -1.40 8.84 18.99
C ARG A 34 -2.48 7.81 18.77
N PRO A 35 -3.14 7.30 19.83
CA PRO A 35 -4.36 6.54 19.65
C PRO A 35 -5.37 7.42 18.90
N CYS A 36 -6.22 6.83 18.06
CA CYS A 36 -7.35 7.53 17.48
C CYS A 36 -8.20 8.10 18.63
N HIS A 37 -8.04 9.39 18.91
CA HIS A 37 -8.79 10.04 19.98
C HIS A 37 -10.17 10.44 19.46
N VAL A 38 -11.19 9.76 19.94
CA VAL A 38 -12.58 10.23 19.82
C VAL A 38 -12.70 11.50 20.65
N THR A 39 -12.57 12.66 20.04
CA THR A 39 -12.81 13.94 20.71
C THR A 39 -14.31 14.25 20.73
N ASN A 40 -14.93 14.14 21.90
CA ASN A 40 -16.26 14.67 22.13
C ASN A 40 -16.23 16.21 22.08
N GLY A 41 -16.82 16.78 21.03
CA GLY A 41 -17.19 18.20 21.07
C GLY A 41 -17.02 18.99 19.77
N SER A 42 -18.14 19.29 19.13
CA SER A 42 -18.46 20.41 18.23
C SER A 42 -17.73 20.57 16.90
N ALA A 43 -18.53 20.54 15.87
CA ALA A 43 -18.34 20.62 14.44
C ALA A 43 -17.99 19.26 13.79
N ASN A 44 -18.98 18.74 13.06
CA ASN A 44 -18.96 17.51 12.27
C ASN A 44 -17.83 17.55 11.23
N ARG A 45 -16.59 17.32 11.64
CA ARG A 45 -15.47 17.03 10.74
C ARG A 45 -15.29 15.51 10.74
N PHE A 46 -15.63 14.91 9.62
CA PHE A 46 -15.42 13.49 9.34
C PHE A 46 -13.94 13.26 9.07
N PHE A 47 -13.10 13.28 10.11
CA PHE A 47 -11.67 13.03 9.95
C PHE A 47 -11.40 11.55 9.74
N MET A 48 -10.53 11.28 8.79
CA MET A 48 -9.93 9.98 8.57
C MET A 48 -8.46 10.02 8.98
N ASP A 49 -8.07 9.22 9.99
CA ASP A 49 -6.67 9.00 10.32
C ASP A 49 -6.10 7.84 9.50
N ILE A 50 -4.85 7.96 9.08
CA ILE A 50 -4.15 6.96 8.28
C ILE A 50 -2.90 6.52 9.02
N GLN A 51 -2.86 5.25 9.42
CA GLN A 51 -1.69 4.65 10.05
C GLN A 51 -1.01 3.69 9.07
N ILE A 52 0.27 3.94 8.83
CA ILE A 52 1.10 3.08 7.97
C ILE A 52 1.79 2.03 8.83
N ILE A 53 1.62 0.78 8.47
CA ILE A 53 2.16 -0.39 9.15
C ILE A 53 3.06 -1.13 8.16
N PRO A 54 4.39 -0.86 8.16
CA PRO A 54 5.28 -1.64 7.30
C PRO A 54 5.26 -3.10 7.72
N VAL A 55 4.93 -3.99 6.81
CA VAL A 55 4.84 -5.43 7.03
C VAL A 55 5.75 -6.18 6.06
N THR A 56 6.08 -7.41 6.41
CA THR A 56 6.93 -8.33 5.64
C THR A 56 8.40 -7.90 5.52
N ALA A 57 9.26 -8.79 5.03
CA ALA A 57 10.66 -8.48 4.74
C ALA A 57 10.83 -7.46 3.60
N PHE A 58 9.77 -7.16 2.85
CA PHE A 58 9.77 -6.17 1.77
C PHE A 58 9.38 -4.77 2.26
N GLU A 59 9.09 -4.62 3.57
CA GLU A 59 8.65 -3.36 4.17
C GLU A 59 7.47 -2.74 3.40
N GLN A 60 6.52 -3.61 2.98
CA GLN A 60 5.30 -3.17 2.32
C GLN A 60 4.42 -2.40 3.31
N ASN A 61 3.86 -1.29 2.88
CA ASN A 61 3.03 -0.40 3.69
C ASN A 61 1.57 -0.85 3.69
N CYS A 62 1.19 -1.71 4.64
CA CYS A 62 -0.22 -1.90 4.97
C CYS A 62 -0.76 -0.62 5.58
N SER A 63 -1.92 -0.14 5.12
CA SER A 63 -2.53 1.09 5.65
C SER A 63 -3.80 0.77 6.45
N LEU A 64 -3.88 1.28 7.68
CA LEU A 64 -5.10 1.26 8.51
C LEU A 64 -5.78 2.62 8.40
N LEU A 65 -6.96 2.65 7.79
CA LEU A 65 -7.78 3.85 7.61
C LEU A 65 -8.83 3.89 8.70
N CYS A 66 -8.76 4.87 9.60
CA CYS A 66 -9.62 4.98 10.77
C CYS A 66 -10.63 6.13 10.59
N CYS A 67 -11.92 5.83 10.69
CA CYS A 67 -12.96 6.84 10.79
C CYS A 67 -13.09 7.30 12.25
N GLU A 68 -12.63 8.51 12.57
CA GLU A 68 -12.62 9.01 13.96
C GLU A 68 -14.04 9.16 14.55
N SER A 69 -15.03 9.49 13.71
CA SER A 69 -16.41 9.73 14.16
C SER A 69 -17.14 8.45 14.58
N SER A 70 -16.88 7.34 13.88
CA SER A 70 -17.60 6.07 14.10
C SER A 70 -16.78 5.00 14.80
N GLY A 71 -15.46 5.18 14.90
CA GLY A 71 -14.55 4.13 15.38
C GLY A 71 -14.45 2.92 14.43
N ARG A 72 -14.92 3.07 13.17
CA ARG A 72 -14.83 2.05 12.13
C ARG A 72 -13.56 2.22 11.33
N ALA A 73 -13.05 1.13 10.77
CA ALA A 73 -11.81 1.18 9.99
C ALA A 73 -11.84 0.23 8.80
N ALA A 74 -11.04 0.57 7.77
CA ALA A 74 -10.68 -0.35 6.70
C ALA A 74 -9.17 -0.59 6.72
N VAL A 75 -8.75 -1.80 6.40
CA VAL A 75 -7.34 -2.12 6.19
C VAL A 75 -7.07 -2.24 4.69
N VAL A 76 -6.01 -1.59 4.21
CA VAL A 76 -5.60 -1.64 2.80
C VAL A 76 -4.31 -2.43 2.68
N ASP A 77 -4.28 -3.37 1.74
CA ASP A 77 -3.13 -4.20 1.39
C ASP A 77 -2.45 -4.86 2.60
N PRO A 78 -3.13 -5.70 3.38
CA PRO A 78 -2.48 -6.47 4.43
C PRO A 78 -1.62 -7.58 3.81
N GLY A 79 -0.38 -7.24 3.44
CA GLY A 79 0.56 -8.14 2.77
C GLY A 79 1.13 -9.24 3.66
N GLY A 80 1.12 -9.03 4.99
CA GLY A 80 1.63 -9.99 5.97
C GLY A 80 1.37 -9.55 7.41
N GLU A 81 1.90 -10.32 8.38
CA GLU A 81 1.86 -10.03 9.81
C GLU A 81 0.45 -9.65 10.34
N PRO A 82 -0.62 -10.43 10.02
CA PRO A 82 -1.99 -10.06 10.36
C PRO A 82 -2.19 -9.83 11.86
N GLU A 83 -1.50 -10.58 12.72
CA GLU A 83 -1.58 -10.41 14.18
C GLU A 83 -1.08 -9.03 14.62
N ARG A 84 -0.04 -8.51 13.98
CA ARG A 84 0.49 -7.16 14.25
C ARG A 84 -0.46 -6.07 13.77
N VAL A 85 -1.04 -6.23 12.58
CA VAL A 85 -2.07 -5.31 12.07
C VAL A 85 -3.27 -5.26 12.99
N LEU A 86 -3.74 -6.42 13.47
CA LEU A 86 -4.88 -6.51 14.39
C LEU A 86 -4.57 -5.92 15.77
N ALA A 87 -3.35 -6.11 16.28
CA ALA A 87 -2.93 -5.49 17.55
C ALA A 87 -2.95 -3.96 17.44
N ILE A 88 -2.45 -3.39 16.34
CA ILE A 88 -2.48 -1.95 16.10
C ILE A 88 -3.91 -1.42 15.97
N ALA A 89 -4.80 -2.15 15.26
CA ALA A 89 -6.22 -1.78 15.19
C ALA A 89 -6.90 -1.81 16.57
N ALA A 90 -6.59 -2.81 17.39
CA ALA A 90 -7.10 -2.90 18.76
C ALA A 90 -6.57 -1.77 19.65
N ASP A 91 -5.26 -1.45 19.57
CA ASP A 91 -4.66 -0.34 20.31
C ASP A 91 -5.23 1.02 19.88
N ALA A 92 -5.58 1.17 18.61
CA ALA A 92 -6.28 2.33 18.08
C ALA A 92 -7.77 2.38 18.51
N GLY A 93 -8.29 1.30 19.07
CA GLY A 93 -9.70 1.22 19.51
C GLY A 93 -10.70 1.20 18.36
N VAL A 94 -10.29 0.75 17.16
CA VAL A 94 -11.15 0.74 15.97
C VAL A 94 -11.64 -0.67 15.64
N HIS A 95 -12.79 -0.72 14.96
CA HIS A 95 -13.41 -1.94 14.47
C HIS A 95 -13.24 -2.05 12.96
N LEU A 96 -12.57 -3.11 12.49
CA LEU A 96 -12.39 -3.36 11.04
C LEU A 96 -13.73 -3.74 10.41
N GLU A 97 -14.07 -3.08 9.31
CA GLU A 97 -15.29 -3.38 8.52
C GLU A 97 -14.98 -4.10 7.21
N LYS A 98 -13.81 -3.89 6.64
CA LYS A 98 -13.45 -4.47 5.35
C LYS A 98 -11.95 -4.45 5.09
N ILE A 99 -11.57 -5.20 4.08
CA ILE A 99 -10.25 -5.20 3.48
C ILE A 99 -10.35 -4.56 2.09
N LEU A 100 -9.48 -3.60 1.80
CA LEU A 100 -9.33 -2.98 0.49
C LEU A 100 -8.03 -3.47 -0.14
N VAL A 101 -8.05 -3.68 -1.46
CA VAL A 101 -6.88 -4.16 -2.20
C VAL A 101 -6.59 -3.23 -3.36
N THR A 102 -5.35 -2.70 -3.43
CA THR A 102 -4.92 -1.85 -4.54
C THR A 102 -4.58 -2.67 -5.78
N HIS A 103 -3.85 -3.77 -5.62
CA HIS A 103 -3.43 -4.67 -6.71
C HIS A 103 -3.05 -6.06 -6.17
N GLY A 104 -2.82 -7.02 -7.09
CA GLY A 104 -2.74 -8.42 -6.75
C GLY A 104 -1.34 -8.98 -6.42
N HIS A 105 -0.30 -8.19 -6.20
CA HIS A 105 1.01 -8.73 -5.82
C HIS A 105 1.00 -9.32 -4.41
N PHE A 106 1.70 -10.44 -4.25
CA PHE A 106 1.65 -11.27 -3.05
C PHE A 106 2.10 -10.55 -1.77
N ASP A 107 3.02 -9.61 -1.86
CA ASP A 107 3.49 -8.79 -0.74
C ASP A 107 2.46 -7.74 -0.30
N HIS A 108 1.43 -7.46 -1.10
CA HIS A 108 0.26 -6.64 -0.75
C HIS A 108 -0.93 -7.47 -0.28
N VAL A 109 -1.04 -8.72 -0.73
CA VAL A 109 -2.25 -9.50 -0.47
C VAL A 109 -2.01 -10.80 0.29
N GLY A 110 -0.78 -11.07 0.74
CA GLY A 110 -0.42 -12.35 1.36
C GLY A 110 -1.23 -12.74 2.58
N ALA A 111 -1.72 -11.77 3.37
CA ALA A 111 -2.57 -12.03 4.54
C ALA A 111 -4.07 -11.80 4.28
N VAL A 112 -4.48 -11.28 3.11
CA VAL A 112 -5.89 -10.93 2.81
C VAL A 112 -6.83 -12.10 3.00
N GLY A 113 -6.56 -13.24 2.34
CA GLY A 113 -7.44 -14.41 2.40
C GLY A 113 -7.64 -14.93 3.83
N ARG A 114 -6.56 -15.01 4.59
CA ARG A 114 -6.58 -15.41 6.00
C ARG A 114 -7.37 -14.44 6.86
N MET A 115 -7.09 -13.13 6.75
CA MET A 115 -7.79 -12.10 7.54
C MET A 115 -9.28 -12.06 7.22
N ALA A 116 -9.65 -12.12 5.94
CA ALA A 116 -11.05 -12.12 5.52
C ALA A 116 -11.80 -13.33 6.10
N ARG A 117 -11.24 -14.52 6.04
CA ARG A 117 -11.84 -15.72 6.59
C ARG A 117 -11.95 -15.69 8.12
N ASP A 118 -10.87 -15.32 8.81
CA ASP A 118 -10.79 -15.40 10.27
C ASP A 118 -11.66 -14.33 10.96
N LEU A 119 -11.89 -13.21 10.28
CA LEU A 119 -12.64 -12.06 10.80
C LEU A 119 -14.00 -11.85 10.13
N ALA A 120 -14.33 -12.67 9.12
CA ALA A 120 -15.53 -12.53 8.29
C ALA A 120 -15.63 -11.11 7.64
N LEU A 121 -14.51 -10.56 7.17
CA LEU A 121 -14.45 -9.25 6.54
C LEU A 121 -14.63 -9.37 5.02
N PRO A 122 -15.46 -8.51 4.41
CA PRO A 122 -15.56 -8.43 2.96
C PRO A 122 -14.27 -7.84 2.36
N ILE A 123 -13.93 -8.33 1.16
CA ILE A 123 -12.80 -7.85 0.37
C ILE A 123 -13.31 -7.03 -0.80
N GLU A 124 -12.87 -5.79 -0.95
CA GLU A 124 -13.15 -4.94 -2.11
C GLU A 124 -11.87 -4.58 -2.85
N GLY A 125 -11.85 -4.81 -4.15
CA GLY A 125 -10.67 -4.64 -5.03
C GLY A 125 -9.80 -5.90 -5.15
N PRO A 126 -8.83 -5.86 -6.08
CA PRO A 126 -8.54 -4.79 -7.02
C PRO A 126 -9.53 -4.76 -8.21
N HIS A 127 -9.09 -4.19 -9.37
CA HIS A 127 -9.83 -4.33 -10.63
C HIS A 127 -9.73 -5.77 -11.16
N PRO A 128 -10.74 -6.31 -11.87
CA PRO A 128 -10.77 -7.71 -12.34
C PRO A 128 -9.57 -8.15 -13.19
N ALA A 129 -8.88 -7.19 -13.82
CA ALA A 129 -7.69 -7.49 -14.62
C ALA A 129 -6.53 -8.12 -13.82
N ASP A 130 -6.53 -7.98 -12.48
CA ASP A 130 -5.53 -8.58 -11.58
C ASP A 130 -5.91 -9.97 -11.06
N ARG A 131 -7.05 -10.53 -11.46
CA ARG A 131 -7.49 -11.86 -11.00
C ARG A 131 -6.39 -12.92 -11.10
N PHE A 132 -5.63 -12.91 -12.21
CA PHE A 132 -4.56 -13.88 -12.45
C PHE A 132 -3.44 -13.83 -11.38
N LEU A 133 -3.22 -12.67 -10.73
CA LEU A 133 -2.27 -12.52 -9.64
C LEU A 133 -2.82 -13.14 -8.36
N LEU A 134 -4.09 -12.88 -8.03
CA LEU A 134 -4.75 -13.41 -6.84
C LEU A 134 -4.79 -14.95 -6.85
N ASP A 135 -4.99 -15.55 -8.01
CA ASP A 135 -4.98 -17.02 -8.19
C ASP A 135 -3.60 -17.63 -7.87
N THR A 136 -2.52 -16.85 -7.96
CA THR A 136 -1.13 -17.32 -7.78
C THR A 136 -0.49 -16.92 -6.45
N VAL A 137 -1.22 -16.26 -5.55
CA VAL A 137 -0.72 -15.82 -4.22
C VAL A 137 -0.01 -16.94 -3.45
N PRO A 138 -0.57 -18.16 -3.31
CA PRO A 138 0.08 -19.23 -2.57
C PRO A 138 1.44 -19.63 -3.16
N GLN A 139 1.54 -19.64 -4.49
CA GLN A 139 2.78 -19.97 -5.20
C GLN A 139 3.87 -18.95 -4.93
N TRP A 140 3.55 -17.66 -5.06
CA TRP A 140 4.52 -16.59 -4.88
C TRP A 140 4.96 -16.45 -3.42
N CYS A 141 4.02 -16.52 -2.46
CA CYS A 141 4.38 -16.55 -1.05
C CYS A 141 5.38 -17.68 -0.75
N GLY A 142 5.12 -18.88 -1.24
CA GLY A 142 6.03 -20.02 -1.08
C GLY A 142 7.40 -19.81 -1.72
N GLN A 143 7.44 -19.23 -2.92
CA GLN A 143 8.69 -18.98 -3.66
C GLN A 143 9.58 -17.95 -2.96
N PHE A 144 9.01 -16.95 -2.33
CA PHE A 144 9.75 -15.89 -1.63
C PHE A 144 9.90 -16.13 -0.12
N GLY A 145 9.48 -17.28 0.38
CA GLY A 145 9.62 -17.64 1.79
C GLY A 145 8.71 -16.85 2.73
N PHE A 146 7.60 -16.33 2.20
CA PHE A 146 6.55 -15.70 3.01
C PHE A 146 5.73 -16.78 3.72
N PRO A 147 5.03 -16.42 4.80
CA PRO A 147 3.99 -17.28 5.36
C PRO A 147 3.02 -17.72 4.26
N PRO A 148 2.40 -18.92 4.37
CA PRO A 148 1.46 -19.39 3.37
C PRO A 148 0.34 -18.38 3.12
N GLY A 149 0.30 -17.82 1.90
CA GLY A 149 -0.81 -17.01 1.43
C GLY A 149 -1.95 -17.89 0.93
N GLU A 150 -3.15 -17.35 0.93
CA GLU A 150 -4.35 -18.02 0.43
C GLU A 150 -4.85 -17.32 -0.82
N ALA A 151 -5.17 -18.07 -1.87
CA ALA A 151 -5.91 -17.52 -3.00
C ALA A 151 -7.31 -17.11 -2.54
N PHE A 152 -7.80 -16.00 -3.04
CA PHE A 152 -9.13 -15.50 -2.70
C PHE A 152 -9.80 -14.86 -3.92
N VAL A 153 -11.10 -14.71 -3.83
CA VAL A 153 -11.89 -13.94 -4.79
C VAL A 153 -12.51 -12.78 -4.00
N PRO A 154 -12.30 -11.53 -4.43
CA PRO A 154 -12.93 -10.40 -3.78
C PRO A 154 -14.47 -10.50 -3.81
N ASP A 155 -15.12 -10.03 -2.76
CA ASP A 155 -16.57 -9.90 -2.72
C ASP A 155 -17.05 -8.83 -3.72
N ARG A 156 -16.20 -7.81 -3.95
CA ARG A 156 -16.45 -6.78 -4.95
C ARG A 156 -15.17 -6.43 -5.71
N TRP A 157 -15.18 -6.64 -7.01
CA TRP A 157 -14.19 -6.07 -7.92
C TRP A 157 -14.46 -4.59 -8.14
N LEU A 158 -13.40 -3.78 -8.24
CA LEU A 158 -13.53 -2.33 -8.38
C LEU A 158 -13.27 -1.85 -9.80
N GLN A 159 -14.02 -0.81 -10.19
CA GLN A 159 -13.91 -0.13 -11.47
C GLN A 159 -13.50 1.34 -11.26
N ASP A 160 -13.03 1.99 -12.33
CA ASP A 160 -12.76 3.43 -12.32
C ASP A 160 -14.03 4.22 -11.99
N GLY A 161 -13.92 5.17 -11.04
CA GLY A 161 -15.05 5.98 -10.57
C GLY A 161 -15.93 5.33 -9.51
N ASP A 162 -15.68 4.07 -9.14
CA ASP A 162 -16.35 3.44 -8.01
C ASP A 162 -16.08 4.21 -6.71
N ARG A 163 -16.90 3.91 -5.71
CA ARG A 163 -16.74 4.40 -4.35
C ARG A 163 -16.73 3.23 -3.38
N VAL A 164 -15.83 3.30 -2.42
CA VAL A 164 -15.79 2.40 -1.26
C VAL A 164 -16.05 3.20 0.01
N GLU A 165 -16.78 2.60 0.93
CA GLU A 165 -17.24 3.28 2.15
C GLU A 165 -16.92 2.43 3.37
N PHE A 166 -16.53 3.09 4.47
CA PHE A 166 -16.41 2.48 5.80
C PHE A 166 -16.67 3.54 6.86
N GLY A 167 -17.42 3.19 7.91
CA GLY A 167 -17.92 4.21 8.84
C GLY A 167 -18.61 5.34 8.09
N ASP A 168 -18.19 6.58 8.35
CA ASP A 168 -18.69 7.77 7.66
C ASP A 168 -17.75 8.26 6.54
N GLN A 169 -16.77 7.44 6.16
CA GLN A 169 -15.77 7.78 5.14
C GLN A 169 -16.15 7.23 3.79
N GLN A 170 -15.79 7.98 2.75
CA GLN A 170 -15.97 7.58 1.35
C GLN A 170 -14.68 7.86 0.57
N LEU A 171 -14.18 6.86 -0.13
CA LEU A 171 -13.02 6.92 -1.02
C LEU A 171 -13.45 6.77 -2.47
N GLU A 172 -12.94 7.63 -3.34
CA GLU A 172 -13.06 7.48 -4.79
C GLU A 172 -12.02 6.46 -5.28
N VAL A 173 -12.44 5.53 -6.11
CA VAL A 173 -11.56 4.55 -6.75
C VAL A 173 -11.13 5.06 -8.12
N ARG A 174 -9.83 5.04 -8.40
CA ARG A 174 -9.31 5.31 -9.75
C ARG A 174 -8.52 4.12 -10.25
N HIS A 175 -8.83 3.66 -11.44
CA HIS A 175 -8.07 2.60 -12.10
C HIS A 175 -6.79 3.19 -12.69
N CYS A 176 -5.64 2.65 -12.26
CA CYS A 176 -4.29 3.14 -12.58
C CYS A 176 -3.41 1.97 -13.08
N PRO A 177 -3.70 1.41 -14.26
CA PRO A 177 -2.93 0.29 -14.80
C PRO A 177 -1.50 0.68 -15.15
N GLY A 178 -0.62 -0.33 -15.18
CA GLY A 178 0.76 -0.19 -15.61
C GLY A 178 1.73 -1.01 -14.78
N HIS A 179 1.78 -0.84 -13.46
CA HIS A 179 2.51 -1.74 -12.57
C HIS A 179 1.88 -3.14 -12.61
N THR A 180 0.57 -3.21 -12.42
CA THR A 180 -0.27 -4.33 -12.80
C THR A 180 -1.44 -3.83 -13.67
N PRO A 181 -2.10 -4.70 -14.46
CA PRO A 181 -3.22 -4.27 -15.29
C PRO A 181 -4.47 -3.91 -14.48
N GLY A 182 -4.60 -4.40 -13.25
CA GLY A 182 -5.76 -4.17 -12.40
C GLY A 182 -5.51 -3.25 -11.21
N HIS A 183 -4.40 -2.50 -11.21
CA HIS A 183 -4.09 -1.59 -10.11
C HIS A 183 -5.14 -0.50 -9.95
N VAL A 184 -5.63 -0.29 -8.71
CA VAL A 184 -6.51 0.81 -8.33
C VAL A 184 -5.88 1.63 -7.21
N ILE A 185 -6.26 2.90 -7.10
CA ILE A 185 -5.92 3.77 -5.98
C ILE A 185 -7.19 4.21 -5.25
N PHE A 186 -7.06 4.60 -3.99
CA PHE A 186 -8.15 5.08 -3.15
C PHE A 186 -7.88 6.55 -2.78
N PHE A 187 -8.73 7.46 -3.24
CA PHE A 187 -8.60 8.90 -2.99
C PHE A 187 -9.68 9.39 -2.03
N HIS A 188 -9.25 10.00 -0.92
CA HIS A 188 -10.12 10.68 0.02
C HIS A 188 -10.06 12.19 -0.20
N GLN A 189 -11.15 12.75 -0.75
CA GLN A 189 -11.17 14.13 -1.19
C GLN A 189 -11.06 15.13 -0.03
N ALA A 190 -11.73 14.88 1.10
CA ALA A 190 -11.74 15.81 2.22
C ALA A 190 -10.38 15.90 2.94
N GLU A 191 -9.69 14.78 3.10
CA GLU A 191 -8.35 14.73 3.72
C GLU A 191 -7.23 15.01 2.72
N ARG A 192 -7.54 15.17 1.44
CA ARG A 192 -6.52 15.37 0.39
C ARG A 192 -5.45 14.28 0.46
N ALA A 193 -5.88 13.02 0.58
CA ALA A 193 -5.04 11.85 0.78
C ALA A 193 -5.36 10.76 -0.24
N ALA A 194 -4.35 10.10 -0.80
CA ALA A 194 -4.52 8.99 -1.73
C ALA A 194 -3.61 7.82 -1.35
N ILE A 195 -4.21 6.63 -1.17
CA ILE A 195 -3.47 5.38 -1.06
C ILE A 195 -3.19 4.93 -2.49
N VAL A 196 -1.93 4.98 -2.88
CA VAL A 196 -1.55 4.82 -4.30
C VAL A 196 -0.89 3.49 -4.64
N GLY A 197 -0.74 2.59 -3.64
CA GLY A 197 -0.06 1.33 -3.84
C GLY A 197 1.26 1.52 -4.58
N ASP A 198 1.49 0.74 -5.62
CA ASP A 198 2.73 0.72 -6.39
C ASP A 198 2.66 1.49 -7.71
N VAL A 199 1.81 2.52 -7.81
CA VAL A 199 1.78 3.42 -8.97
C VAL A 199 2.95 4.40 -8.94
N ILE A 200 3.16 5.08 -7.81
CA ILE A 200 4.17 6.12 -7.64
C ILE A 200 4.72 6.10 -6.22
N PHE A 201 6.02 6.33 -6.11
CA PHE A 201 6.76 6.39 -4.85
C PHE A 201 7.49 7.72 -4.74
N ARG A 202 7.99 8.02 -3.56
CA ARG A 202 8.84 9.20 -3.37
C ARG A 202 10.11 9.09 -4.22
N GLY A 203 10.21 9.91 -5.27
CA GLY A 203 11.34 9.94 -6.20
C GLY A 203 11.44 8.70 -7.11
N SER A 204 10.38 7.89 -7.24
CA SER A 204 10.36 6.69 -8.07
C SER A 204 8.94 6.37 -8.57
N ILE A 205 8.82 5.36 -9.42
CA ILE A 205 7.54 4.82 -9.90
C ILE A 205 7.54 3.30 -9.79
N GLY A 206 6.36 2.69 -9.88
CA GLY A 206 6.21 1.25 -9.92
C GLY A 206 6.99 0.63 -11.07
N ARG A 207 7.59 -0.55 -10.85
CA ARG A 207 8.22 -1.30 -11.93
C ARG A 207 7.15 -1.92 -12.82
N THR A 208 7.49 -2.12 -14.10
CA THR A 208 6.56 -2.58 -15.13
C THR A 208 7.08 -3.81 -15.90
N ASP A 209 8.12 -4.44 -15.40
CA ASP A 209 8.74 -5.64 -15.96
C ASP A 209 8.15 -6.96 -15.44
N PHE A 210 7.07 -6.88 -14.65
CA PHE A 210 6.27 -8.02 -14.23
C PHE A 210 5.29 -8.46 -15.35
N PRO A 211 4.77 -9.69 -15.29
CA PRO A 211 3.78 -10.17 -16.25
C PRO A 211 2.61 -9.20 -16.41
N ARG A 212 2.33 -8.78 -17.65
CA ARG A 212 1.32 -7.79 -18.04
C ARG A 212 1.57 -6.37 -17.52
N GLY A 213 2.75 -6.06 -17.01
CA GLY A 213 3.16 -4.68 -16.73
C GLY A 213 3.34 -3.88 -18.02
N ASP A 214 3.03 -2.58 -17.96
CA ASP A 214 3.10 -1.67 -19.11
C ASP A 214 3.57 -0.29 -18.66
N HIS A 215 4.77 0.09 -19.08
CA HIS A 215 5.39 1.35 -18.68
C HIS A 215 4.64 2.57 -19.22
N ALA A 216 4.16 2.50 -20.47
CA ALA A 216 3.42 3.60 -21.06
C ALA A 216 2.05 3.80 -20.37
N ALA A 217 1.39 2.69 -20.01
CA ALA A 217 0.16 2.75 -19.23
C ALA A 217 0.39 3.32 -17.83
N LEU A 218 1.52 2.99 -17.17
CA LEU A 218 1.85 3.55 -15.86
C LEU A 218 2.06 5.06 -15.92
N LEU A 219 2.83 5.55 -16.89
CA LEU A 219 3.03 6.98 -17.08
C LEU A 219 1.71 7.71 -17.40
N ALA A 220 0.85 7.11 -18.23
CA ALA A 220 -0.48 7.63 -18.51
C ALA A 220 -1.35 7.66 -17.25
N SER A 221 -1.33 6.60 -16.43
CA SER A 221 -2.06 6.56 -15.15
C SER A 221 -1.60 7.68 -14.20
N ILE A 222 -0.30 7.92 -14.10
CA ILE A 222 0.22 9.01 -13.26
C ILE A 222 -0.27 10.37 -13.79
N ARG A 223 -0.11 10.62 -15.08
CA ARG A 223 -0.49 11.89 -15.70
C ARG A 223 -2.00 12.15 -15.64
N ASP A 224 -2.81 11.12 -15.96
CA ASP A 224 -4.24 11.29 -16.19
C ASP A 224 -5.09 11.02 -14.94
N ARG A 225 -4.52 10.34 -13.91
CA ARG A 225 -5.24 9.95 -12.69
C ARG A 225 -4.66 10.51 -11.39
N ILE A 226 -3.31 10.67 -11.32
CA ILE A 226 -2.65 11.20 -10.11
C ILE A 226 -2.53 12.74 -10.19
N TRP A 227 -1.98 13.30 -11.27
CA TRP A 227 -1.81 14.74 -11.40
C TRP A 227 -3.08 15.55 -11.20
N PRO A 228 -4.27 15.13 -11.71
CA PRO A 228 -5.51 15.88 -11.51
C PRO A 228 -6.03 15.88 -10.07
N LEU A 229 -5.43 15.11 -9.14
CA LEU A 229 -5.80 15.17 -7.72
C LEU A 229 -5.44 16.54 -7.11
N GLY A 230 -4.37 17.17 -7.60
CA GLY A 230 -3.85 18.47 -7.13
C GLY A 230 -2.58 18.32 -6.30
N ASP A 231 -1.72 19.34 -6.35
CA ASP A 231 -0.35 19.29 -5.81
C ASP A 231 -0.29 19.14 -4.29
N ASP A 232 -1.34 19.53 -3.58
CA ASP A 232 -1.49 19.43 -2.13
C ASP A 232 -1.88 18.03 -1.62
N VAL A 233 -2.22 17.09 -2.51
CA VAL A 233 -2.60 15.74 -2.12
C VAL A 233 -1.40 14.96 -1.62
N THR A 234 -1.54 14.41 -0.40
CA THR A 234 -0.57 13.47 0.18
C THR A 234 -0.76 12.08 -0.42
N LEU A 235 0.33 11.50 -0.90
CA LEU A 235 0.37 10.16 -1.47
C LEU A 235 0.94 9.17 -0.45
N PHE A 236 0.23 8.08 -0.23
CA PHE A 236 0.61 6.96 0.63
C PHE A 236 0.95 5.76 -0.27
N PRO A 237 2.23 5.56 -0.58
CA PRO A 237 2.66 4.48 -1.47
C PRO A 237 2.71 3.12 -0.77
N GLY A 238 2.71 2.06 -1.57
CA GLY A 238 2.85 0.69 -1.08
C GLY A 238 4.23 0.38 -0.47
N HIS A 239 5.24 1.18 -0.79
CA HIS A 239 6.59 1.07 -0.21
C HIS A 239 7.21 2.43 0.02
N GLY A 240 8.05 2.52 1.08
CA GLY A 240 8.80 3.72 1.41
C GLY A 240 7.95 4.84 2.03
N PRO A 241 8.48 6.06 2.10
CA PRO A 241 7.82 7.17 2.79
C PRO A 241 6.73 7.82 1.94
N THR A 242 5.82 8.53 2.62
CA THR A 242 4.82 9.39 1.99
C THR A 242 5.46 10.54 1.20
N THR A 243 4.73 11.05 0.22
CA THR A 243 5.11 12.20 -0.60
C THR A 243 3.87 13.02 -0.96
N THR A 244 3.97 13.97 -1.87
CA THR A 244 2.83 14.71 -2.41
C THR A 244 2.82 14.70 -3.94
N VAL A 245 1.66 14.94 -4.53
CA VAL A 245 1.55 15.08 -5.99
C VAL A 245 2.48 16.17 -6.51
N GLY A 246 2.54 17.32 -5.82
CA GLY A 246 3.39 18.45 -6.23
C GLY A 246 4.88 18.13 -6.16
N GLU A 247 5.34 17.42 -5.11
CA GLU A 247 6.73 17.01 -4.97
C GLU A 247 7.15 16.06 -6.10
N GLU A 248 6.31 15.06 -6.39
CA GLU A 248 6.63 14.08 -7.43
C GLU A 248 6.54 14.69 -8.84
N ARG A 249 5.58 15.57 -9.08
CA ARG A 249 5.50 16.30 -10.36
C ARG A 249 6.73 17.16 -10.61
N ALA A 250 7.26 17.80 -9.57
CA ALA A 250 8.40 18.70 -9.68
C ALA A 250 9.75 17.98 -9.74
N HIS A 251 9.91 16.88 -9.00
CA HIS A 251 11.24 16.36 -8.69
C HIS A 251 11.43 14.85 -8.99
N ASN A 252 10.37 14.10 -9.34
CA ASN A 252 10.52 12.68 -9.62
C ASN A 252 11.29 12.45 -10.92
N PRO A 253 12.49 11.82 -10.88
CA PRO A 253 13.35 11.70 -12.05
C PRO A 253 12.77 10.81 -13.17
N PHE A 254 11.82 9.94 -12.84
CA PHE A 254 11.13 9.07 -13.81
C PHE A 254 10.02 9.79 -14.57
N LEU A 255 9.63 10.98 -14.10
CA LEU A 255 8.50 11.76 -14.63
C LEU A 255 8.97 13.08 -15.23
N GLN A 256 10.30 13.29 -15.33
CA GLN A 256 10.91 14.44 -15.98
C GLN A 256 11.30 14.08 -17.41
N GLY A 257 10.85 14.84 -18.39
CA GLY A 257 11.25 14.66 -19.78
C GLY A 257 10.07 14.54 -20.76
N PRO A 258 10.36 14.25 -22.05
CA PRO A 258 9.34 14.25 -23.10
C PRO A 258 8.29 13.12 -22.97
N TYR A 259 8.46 12.22 -22.02
CA TYR A 259 7.56 11.08 -21.77
C TYR A 259 6.93 11.12 -20.35
N GLY A 260 7.21 12.16 -19.54
CA GLY A 260 6.62 12.39 -18.22
C GLY A 260 5.48 13.41 -18.24
#